data_11a690309514f0ef20e9e05366dc1624
#
_entry.id   11a690309514f0ef20e9e05366dc1624
#
_cell.length_a   1.000
_cell.length_b   1.000
_cell.length_c   1.000
_cell.angle_alpha   90.00
_cell.angle_beta   90.00
_cell.angle_gamma   90.00
#
_symmetry.space_group_name_H-M   'P 1'
#
loop_
_entity.id
_entity.type
_entity.pdbx_description
1 polymer ?
#
loop_
_entity_poly.entity_id
_entity_poly.type
_entity_poly.pdbx_seq_one_letter_code
_entity_poly.pdbx_strand_id
1 'polypeptide(L)'
;MNNELDTFVPRVNGYSPWGWVISTRRLADGIILVSSMTHGGIWLSPARRAQLAANSPHLLRAVEGRSYCAKPMWWEEDCEAVIPLLAFWDELPADMRRDSYYAQMARTANHTYGLNFSEAA
;
A
#
# COMPACT_ATOMS: atom_id res chain seq x y z
N MET A 1 -21.17 -10.24 -12.02
CA MET A 1 -20.27 -11.32 -12.46
C MET A 1 -18.85 -10.99 -12.01
N ASN A 2 -18.26 -11.86 -11.24
CA ASN A 2 -16.89 -11.68 -10.77
C ASN A 2 -15.89 -12.01 -11.88
N ASN A 3 -14.82 -11.26 -11.96
CA ASN A 3 -13.69 -11.57 -12.81
C ASN A 3 -12.48 -11.92 -11.93
N GLU A 4 -11.38 -12.31 -12.55
CA GLU A 4 -10.18 -12.71 -11.82
C GLU A 4 -9.63 -11.60 -10.93
N LEU A 5 -9.76 -10.33 -11.35
CA LEU A 5 -9.27 -9.19 -10.58
C LEU A 5 -10.05 -9.02 -9.28
N ASP A 6 -11.37 -9.29 -9.30
CA ASP A 6 -12.20 -9.13 -8.11
C ASP A 6 -11.95 -10.21 -7.07
N THR A 7 -11.50 -11.39 -7.51
CA THR A 7 -11.26 -12.53 -6.62
C THR A 7 -9.79 -12.76 -6.29
N PHE A 8 -8.88 -12.03 -6.95
CA PHE A 8 -7.45 -12.22 -6.75
C PHE A 8 -7.03 -11.76 -5.35
N VAL A 9 -6.22 -12.57 -4.70
CA VAL A 9 -5.55 -12.24 -3.44
C VAL A 9 -4.12 -12.76 -3.54
N PRO A 10 -3.11 -11.98 -3.16
CA PRO A 10 -1.72 -12.44 -3.20
C PRO A 10 -1.52 -13.66 -2.29
N ARG A 11 -0.70 -14.59 -2.75
CA ARG A 11 -0.36 -15.80 -1.98
C ARG A 11 1.07 -16.20 -2.27
N VAL A 12 1.65 -16.95 -1.34
CA VAL A 12 2.99 -17.52 -1.50
C VAL A 12 3.06 -18.35 -2.78
N ASN A 13 4.15 -18.21 -3.53
CA ASN A 13 4.38 -18.81 -4.85
C ASN A 13 3.47 -18.26 -5.95
N GLY A 14 2.69 -17.23 -5.65
CA GLY A 14 1.85 -16.57 -6.64
C GLY A 14 2.54 -15.36 -7.27
N TYR A 15 1.77 -14.67 -8.10
CA TYR A 15 2.24 -13.52 -8.86
C TYR A 15 2.33 -12.26 -8.00
N SER A 16 3.36 -11.47 -8.23
CA SER A 16 3.41 -10.05 -7.89
C SER A 16 4.19 -9.32 -8.99
N PRO A 17 4.07 -7.98 -9.09
CA PRO A 17 4.85 -7.20 -10.05
C PRO A 17 6.36 -7.31 -9.82
N TRP A 18 6.76 -7.71 -8.61
CA TRP A 18 8.18 -7.80 -8.20
C TRP A 18 8.75 -9.20 -8.31
N GLY A 19 7.95 -10.16 -8.79
CA GLY A 19 8.34 -11.56 -8.93
C GLY A 19 7.47 -12.49 -8.10
N TRP A 20 7.90 -13.75 -7.98
CA TRP A 20 7.16 -14.73 -7.20
C TRP A 20 7.14 -14.34 -5.73
N VAL A 21 5.95 -14.43 -5.13
CA VAL A 21 5.74 -14.09 -3.72
C VAL A 21 6.38 -15.14 -2.84
N ILE A 22 7.23 -14.72 -1.89
CA ILE A 22 7.82 -15.61 -0.89
C ILE A 22 7.14 -15.51 0.46
N SER A 23 6.50 -14.37 0.78
CA SER A 23 5.75 -14.23 2.03
C SER A 23 4.62 -13.22 1.86
N THR A 24 3.58 -13.43 2.65
CA THR A 24 2.47 -12.48 2.75
C THR A 24 2.12 -12.29 4.23
N ARG A 25 1.66 -11.09 4.56
CA ARG A 25 1.08 -10.80 5.87
C ARG A 25 -0.18 -9.96 5.68
N ARG A 26 -1.29 -10.45 6.15
CA ARG A 26 -2.54 -9.69 6.16
C ARG A 26 -2.47 -8.64 7.26
N LEU A 27 -2.51 -7.37 6.88
CA LEU A 27 -2.49 -6.25 7.83
C LEU A 27 -3.90 -5.89 8.28
N ALA A 28 -4.84 -5.98 7.37
CA ALA A 28 -6.26 -5.80 7.60
C ALA A 28 -6.97 -6.45 6.41
N ASP A 29 -8.29 -6.51 6.46
CA ASP A 29 -9.07 -7.04 5.35
C ASP A 29 -8.78 -6.26 4.08
N GLY A 30 -8.27 -6.93 3.06
CA GLY A 30 -7.94 -6.29 1.78
C GLY A 30 -6.66 -5.48 1.76
N ILE A 31 -5.83 -5.56 2.80
CA ILE A 31 -4.53 -4.88 2.88
C ILE A 31 -3.48 -5.93 3.22
N ILE A 32 -2.63 -6.28 2.27
CA ILE A 32 -1.68 -7.38 2.43
C ILE A 32 -0.26 -6.89 2.13
N LEU A 33 0.63 -7.15 3.07
CA LEU A 33 2.07 -6.95 2.87
C LEU A 33 2.61 -8.15 2.11
N VAL A 34 3.31 -7.89 1.01
CA VAL A 34 3.80 -8.91 0.08
C VAL A 34 5.30 -8.74 -0.09
N SER A 35 6.04 -9.84 -0.04
CA SER A 35 7.48 -9.84 -0.28
C SER A 35 7.86 -10.83 -1.35
N SER A 36 8.80 -10.45 -2.22
CA SER A 36 9.45 -11.32 -3.20
C SER A 36 10.95 -11.38 -2.91
N MET A 37 11.71 -12.01 -3.80
CA MET A 37 13.17 -12.10 -3.65
C MET A 37 13.86 -10.74 -3.74
N THR A 38 13.30 -9.81 -4.49
CA THR A 38 13.96 -8.53 -4.78
C THR A 38 13.28 -7.34 -4.14
N HIS A 39 11.97 -7.32 -4.15
CA HIS A 39 11.17 -6.18 -3.68
C HIS A 39 9.91 -6.68 -2.99
N GLY A 40 9.19 -5.75 -2.42
CA GLY A 40 7.90 -6.02 -1.83
C GLY A 40 7.06 -4.76 -1.79
N GLY A 41 5.95 -4.84 -1.10
CA GLY A 41 5.07 -3.69 -0.96
C GLY A 41 3.72 -4.11 -0.41
N ILE A 42 2.76 -3.23 -0.62
CA ILE A 42 1.38 -3.41 -0.17
C ILE A 42 0.50 -3.72 -1.37
N TRP A 43 -0.36 -4.71 -1.22
CA TRP A 43 -1.46 -4.95 -2.13
C TRP A 43 -2.76 -4.49 -1.48
N LEU A 44 -3.55 -3.73 -2.23
CA LEU A 44 -4.90 -3.32 -1.84
C LEU A 44 -5.93 -4.08 -2.68
N SER A 45 -6.96 -4.60 -2.02
CA SER A 45 -8.10 -5.16 -2.72
C SER A 45 -8.81 -4.08 -3.54
N PRO A 46 -9.61 -4.45 -4.55
CA PRO A 46 -10.42 -3.48 -5.28
C PRO A 46 -11.30 -2.63 -4.36
N ALA A 47 -11.87 -3.22 -3.31
CA ALA A 47 -12.68 -2.49 -2.34
C ALA A 47 -11.85 -1.45 -1.57
N ARG A 48 -10.63 -1.82 -1.14
CA ARG A 48 -9.75 -0.87 -0.44
C ARG A 48 -9.29 0.25 -1.34
N ARG A 49 -8.97 -0.08 -2.59
CA ARG A 49 -8.60 0.96 -3.55
C ARG A 49 -9.75 1.91 -3.80
N ALA A 50 -10.98 1.40 -3.89
CA ALA A 50 -12.16 2.24 -4.03
C ALA A 50 -12.36 3.16 -2.82
N GLN A 51 -12.13 2.66 -1.60
CA GLN A 51 -12.16 3.48 -0.39
C GLN A 51 -11.13 4.60 -0.44
N LEU A 52 -9.91 4.27 -0.86
CA LEU A 52 -8.84 5.26 -0.96
C LEU A 52 -9.21 6.34 -1.99
N ALA A 53 -9.75 5.94 -3.13
CA ALA A 53 -10.17 6.87 -4.18
C ALA A 53 -11.31 7.77 -3.71
N ALA A 54 -12.28 7.22 -2.98
CA ALA A 54 -13.42 7.98 -2.49
C ALA A 54 -13.04 8.95 -1.36
N ASN A 55 -12.20 8.49 -0.43
CA ASN A 55 -11.88 9.25 0.78
C ASN A 55 -10.67 10.17 0.63
N SER A 56 -9.74 9.82 -0.25
CA SER A 56 -8.47 10.54 -0.39
C SER A 56 -7.99 10.54 -1.85
N PRO A 57 -8.78 11.09 -2.78
CA PRO A 57 -8.43 11.05 -4.20
C PRO A 57 -7.09 11.75 -4.50
N HIS A 58 -6.71 12.73 -3.69
CA HIS A 58 -5.44 13.44 -3.86
C HIS A 58 -4.24 12.51 -3.63
N LEU A 59 -4.37 11.48 -2.79
CA LEU A 59 -3.30 10.53 -2.57
C LEU A 59 -3.06 9.66 -3.80
N LEU A 60 -4.12 9.22 -4.46
CA LEU A 60 -3.99 8.48 -5.71
C LEU A 60 -3.33 9.35 -6.78
N ARG A 61 -3.77 10.61 -6.91
CA ARG A 61 -3.18 11.51 -7.90
C ARG A 61 -1.70 11.76 -7.66
N ALA A 62 -1.28 11.79 -6.40
CA ALA A 62 0.11 12.03 -6.05
C ALA A 62 1.07 10.96 -6.59
N VAL A 63 0.61 9.72 -6.70
CA VAL A 63 1.43 8.61 -7.20
C VAL A 63 1.24 8.34 -8.69
N GLU A 64 0.19 8.86 -9.30
CA GLU A 64 -0.02 8.72 -10.74
C GLU A 64 1.17 9.32 -11.50
N GLY A 65 1.70 8.57 -12.44
CA GLY A 65 2.86 9.00 -13.22
C GLY A 65 4.21 8.76 -12.53
N ARG A 66 4.20 8.34 -11.26
CA ARG A 66 5.44 8.02 -10.54
C ARG A 66 5.52 6.54 -10.14
N SER A 67 4.43 5.81 -10.28
CA SER A 67 4.37 4.42 -9.89
C SER A 67 5.18 3.55 -10.84
N TYR A 68 6.02 2.69 -10.31
CA TYR A 68 6.69 1.64 -11.07
C TYR A 68 5.74 0.52 -11.43
N CYS A 69 4.62 0.42 -10.74
CA CYS A 69 3.59 -0.56 -11.00
C CYS A 69 2.41 0.15 -11.63
N ALA A 70 2.18 -0.10 -12.91
CA ALA A 70 1.07 0.52 -13.63
C ALA A 70 -0.30 0.14 -13.05
N LYS A 71 -0.33 -0.81 -12.10
CA LYS A 71 -1.56 -1.32 -11.51
C LYS A 71 -1.78 -0.67 -10.15
N PRO A 72 -2.90 0.01 -9.95
CA PRO A 72 -3.15 0.80 -8.74
C PRO A 72 -3.43 -0.03 -7.48
N MET A 73 -3.41 -1.35 -7.56
CA MET A 73 -3.55 -2.23 -6.39
C MET A 73 -2.21 -2.57 -5.74
N TRP A 74 -1.08 -2.31 -6.40
CA TRP A 74 0.25 -2.65 -5.90
C TRP A 74 1.05 -1.38 -5.59
N TRP A 75 1.62 -1.33 -4.38
CA TRP A 75 2.31 -0.14 -3.86
C TRP A 75 3.68 -0.56 -3.36
N GLU A 76 4.72 -0.17 -4.05
CA GLU A 76 6.09 -0.61 -3.81
C GLU A 76 6.62 -0.07 -2.47
N GLU A 77 7.37 -0.90 -1.74
CA GLU A 77 7.73 -0.66 -0.34
C GLU A 77 8.60 0.56 -0.08
N ASP A 78 9.49 0.91 -1.00
CA ASP A 78 10.48 1.95 -0.74
C ASP A 78 9.90 3.36 -0.79
N CYS A 79 8.83 3.58 -1.54
CA CYS A 79 8.28 4.91 -1.65
C CYS A 79 6.76 4.96 -1.67
N GLU A 80 6.10 4.09 -2.42
CA GLU A 80 4.65 4.19 -2.65
C GLU A 80 3.83 3.65 -1.49
N ALA A 81 4.32 2.63 -0.80
CA ALA A 81 3.56 1.92 0.24
C ALA A 81 3.21 2.82 1.43
N VAL A 82 3.95 3.90 1.65
CA VAL A 82 3.62 4.85 2.72
C VAL A 82 2.22 5.46 2.55
N ILE A 83 1.75 5.57 1.31
CA ILE A 83 0.43 6.16 1.02
C ILE A 83 -0.71 5.30 1.59
N PRO A 84 -0.87 4.02 1.20
CA PRO A 84 -1.94 3.21 1.79
C PRO A 84 -1.71 2.95 3.28
N LEU A 85 -0.46 2.84 3.74
CA LEU A 85 -0.21 2.63 5.16
C LEU A 85 -0.65 3.83 6.01
N LEU A 86 -0.39 5.05 5.55
CA LEU A 86 -0.87 6.25 6.24
C LEU A 86 -2.38 6.39 6.14
N ALA A 87 -2.95 6.11 4.96
CA ALA A 87 -4.39 6.25 4.74
C ALA A 87 -5.22 5.30 5.62
N PHE A 88 -4.71 4.10 5.86
CA PHE A 88 -5.39 3.06 6.64
C PHE A 88 -4.71 2.82 8.00
N TRP A 89 -3.97 3.80 8.50
CA TRP A 89 -3.15 3.67 9.70
C TRP A 89 -3.89 3.04 10.88
N ASP A 90 -5.11 3.49 11.14
CA ASP A 90 -5.88 3.04 12.31
C ASP A 90 -6.30 1.57 12.23
N GLU A 91 -6.24 0.97 11.05
CA GLU A 91 -6.60 -0.43 10.84
C GLU A 91 -5.40 -1.37 10.82
N LEU A 92 -4.17 -0.83 10.90
CA LEU A 92 -2.96 -1.64 10.88
C LEU A 92 -2.77 -2.37 12.21
N PRO A 93 -2.03 -3.50 12.22
CA PRO A 93 -1.71 -4.20 13.46
C PRO A 93 -0.97 -3.30 14.44
N ALA A 94 -1.19 -3.54 15.74
CA ALA A 94 -0.60 -2.72 16.79
C ALA A 94 0.92 -2.67 16.74
N ASP A 95 1.57 -3.77 16.34
CA ASP A 95 3.04 -3.82 16.24
C ASP A 95 3.58 -2.88 15.15
N MET A 96 2.75 -2.49 14.18
CA MET A 96 3.12 -1.53 13.14
C MET A 96 2.79 -0.08 13.49
N ARG A 97 1.88 0.14 14.42
CA ARG A 97 1.36 1.47 14.73
C ARG A 97 2.22 2.18 15.79
N ARG A 98 3.51 2.29 15.51
CA ARG A 98 4.46 3.02 16.36
C ARG A 98 4.56 4.46 15.87
N ASP A 99 4.61 5.41 16.81
CA ASP A 99 4.69 6.84 16.47
C ASP A 99 5.89 7.14 15.58
N SER A 100 7.03 6.49 15.83
CA SER A 100 8.23 6.68 15.00
C SER A 100 8.02 6.25 13.56
N TYR A 101 7.26 5.18 13.32
CA TYR A 101 6.94 4.74 11.97
C TYR A 101 6.02 5.73 11.27
N TYR A 102 4.99 6.20 11.98
CA TYR A 102 4.09 7.19 11.41
C TYR A 102 4.85 8.43 10.97
N ALA A 103 5.66 9.00 11.86
CA ALA A 103 6.42 10.20 11.58
C ALA A 103 7.37 10.00 10.39
N GLN A 104 8.05 8.86 10.32
CA GLN A 104 8.95 8.54 9.23
C GLN A 104 8.21 8.42 7.90
N MET A 105 7.08 7.73 7.89
CA MET A 105 6.27 7.58 6.68
C MET A 105 5.68 8.91 6.23
N ALA A 106 5.22 9.73 7.18
CA ALA A 106 4.70 11.06 6.87
C ALA A 106 5.78 11.95 6.23
N ARG A 107 7.00 11.94 6.77
CA ARG A 107 8.11 12.69 6.17
C ARG A 107 8.42 12.20 4.76
N THR A 108 8.46 10.90 4.55
CA THR A 108 8.69 10.31 3.23
C THR A 108 7.61 10.73 2.24
N ALA A 109 6.34 10.62 2.63
CA ALA A 109 5.22 10.99 1.77
C ALA A 109 5.25 12.48 1.42
N ASN A 110 5.51 13.33 2.41
CA ASN A 110 5.55 14.77 2.21
C ASN A 110 6.71 15.17 1.30
N HIS A 111 7.88 14.59 1.50
CA HIS A 111 9.05 14.91 0.69
C HIS A 111 8.91 14.39 -0.74
N THR A 112 8.50 13.14 -0.89
CA THR A 112 8.48 12.47 -2.20
C THR A 112 7.33 12.97 -3.07
N TYR A 113 6.18 13.22 -2.48
CA TYR A 113 4.94 13.49 -3.24
C TYR A 113 4.36 14.89 -3.01
N GLY A 114 5.04 15.73 -2.23
CA GLY A 114 4.55 17.07 -1.96
C GLY A 114 3.26 17.10 -1.14
N LEU A 115 3.07 16.09 -0.30
CA LEU A 115 1.91 16.01 0.58
C LEU A 115 2.18 16.75 1.89
N ASN A 116 1.16 16.82 2.75
CA ASN A 116 1.26 17.55 4.01
C ASN A 116 0.65 16.77 5.17
N PHE A 117 1.01 15.49 5.28
CA PHE A 117 0.64 14.71 6.45
C PHE A 117 1.23 15.33 7.71
N SER A 118 0.45 15.34 8.80
CA SER A 118 1.00 15.64 10.11
C SER A 118 2.01 14.56 10.49
N GLU A 119 3.14 14.95 11.08
CA GLU A 119 4.14 13.98 11.55
C GLU A 119 3.79 13.41 12.93
N ALA A 120 2.69 13.85 13.53
CA ALA A 120 2.18 13.31 14.78
C ALA A 120 1.03 12.35 14.48
N ALA A 121 1.09 11.14 15.08
CA ALA A 121 0.03 10.15 14.95
C ALA A 121 -1.19 10.54 15.80
#